data_6a5d91642dd77001f4d55b24f860b9b7
#
_entry.id   6a5d91642dd77001f4d55b24f860b9b7
#
_cell.length_a   1.000
_cell.length_b   1.000
_cell.length_c   1.000
_cell.angle_alpha   90.00
_cell.angle_beta   90.00
_cell.angle_gamma   90.00
#
_symmetry.space_group_name_H-M   'P 1'
#
loop_
_entity.id
_entity.type
_entity.pdbx_description
1 polymer ?
#
loop_
_entity_poly.entity_id
_entity_poly.type
_entity_poly.pdbx_seq_one_letter_code
_entity_poly.pdbx_strand_id
1 'polypeptide(L)'
;MGKITFVPVGGLANRMRAVASAVTLAAKSDSDLSIVWFQDWALNAPFSQLFKPMDRKIACLRDASQLDYALLDRPRSRNFHFPLLFQKLFFKSCLYERSITPLCNRHFDFERWVKEGSCVYMASYTAFQPYDYVWISRLFVPVEEVMEEVENRCRNFSDTMIGMHIRRTDNLASIRQSPIELFYQKLDEEIKEDDKVAIYLATDSEEVKREMKERYGDRIFC
;
A
#
# COMPACT_ATOMS: atom_id res chain seq x y z
N MET A 1 7.86 4.30 28.37
CA MET A 1 7.07 3.89 27.20
C MET A 1 7.61 4.65 26.01
N GLY A 2 8.05 3.95 24.98
CA GLY A 2 8.61 4.55 23.76
C GLY A 2 7.52 5.18 22.91
N LYS A 3 7.91 6.08 22.00
CA LYS A 3 7.00 6.71 21.03
C LYS A 3 7.53 6.53 19.62
N ILE A 4 6.71 5.98 18.74
CA ILE A 4 7.02 5.79 17.31
C ILE A 4 6.12 6.69 16.50
N THR A 5 6.69 7.61 15.72
CA THR A 5 5.98 8.32 14.65
C THR A 5 6.30 7.61 13.34
N PHE A 6 5.28 7.05 12.72
CA PHE A 6 5.41 6.23 11.51
C PHE A 6 4.71 6.86 10.31
N VAL A 7 5.41 6.88 9.18
CA VAL A 7 4.89 7.38 7.90
C VAL A 7 4.94 6.25 6.87
N PRO A 8 3.78 5.63 6.55
CA PRO A 8 3.72 4.64 5.47
C PRO A 8 3.81 5.31 4.11
N VAL A 9 4.60 4.71 3.20
CA VAL A 9 4.96 5.29 1.91
C VAL A 9 4.61 4.33 0.77
N GLY A 10 4.44 4.84 -0.45
CA GLY A 10 4.17 4.06 -1.65
C GLY A 10 2.69 3.78 -1.88
N GLY A 11 2.39 2.84 -2.75
CA GLY A 11 1.02 2.42 -3.09
C GLY A 11 0.32 1.72 -1.92
N LEU A 12 -1.00 1.53 -2.04
CA LEU A 12 -1.87 1.07 -0.96
C LEU A 12 -1.36 -0.21 -0.27
N ALA A 13 -1.13 -1.29 -1.02
CA ALA A 13 -0.68 -2.56 -0.45
C ALA A 13 0.68 -2.47 0.26
N ASN A 14 1.58 -1.61 -0.22
CA ASN A 14 2.86 -1.35 0.44
C ASN A 14 2.65 -0.68 1.81
N ARG A 15 1.78 0.34 1.85
CA ARG A 15 1.43 1.03 3.10
C ARG A 15 0.77 0.10 4.10
N MET A 16 -0.15 -0.76 3.66
CA MET A 16 -0.83 -1.74 4.53
C MET A 16 0.19 -2.68 5.19
N ARG A 17 1.11 -3.24 4.41
CA ARG A 17 2.17 -4.12 4.94
C ARG A 17 3.13 -3.40 5.88
N ALA A 18 3.52 -2.17 5.52
CA ALA A 18 4.40 -1.36 6.36
C ALA A 18 3.75 -1.00 7.71
N VAL A 19 2.45 -0.65 7.71
CA VAL A 19 1.69 -0.38 8.94
C VAL A 19 1.53 -1.63 9.80
N ALA A 20 1.20 -2.79 9.22
CA ALA A 20 1.11 -4.05 9.97
C ALA A 20 2.45 -4.40 10.66
N SER A 21 3.56 -4.17 9.95
CA SER A 21 4.91 -4.31 10.51
C SER A 21 5.18 -3.32 11.64
N ALA A 22 4.74 -2.05 11.50
CA ALA A 22 4.90 -1.02 12.53
C ALA A 22 4.06 -1.30 13.79
N VAL A 23 2.83 -1.79 13.62
CA VAL A 23 1.97 -2.23 14.74
C VAL A 23 2.64 -3.37 15.51
N THR A 24 3.18 -4.34 14.80
CA THR A 24 3.92 -5.45 15.43
C THR A 24 5.16 -4.96 16.19
N LEU A 25 5.91 -3.99 15.61
CA LEU A 25 7.05 -3.38 16.28
C LEU A 25 6.64 -2.65 17.56
N ALA A 26 5.58 -1.85 17.50
CA ALA A 26 5.08 -1.10 18.65
C ALA A 26 4.66 -2.03 19.80
N ALA A 27 3.93 -3.11 19.48
CA ALA A 27 3.53 -4.12 20.46
C ALA A 27 4.73 -4.81 21.12
N LYS A 28 5.75 -5.20 20.36
CA LYS A 28 6.96 -5.88 20.87
C LYS A 28 7.88 -4.94 21.68
N SER A 29 7.91 -3.66 21.33
CA SER A 29 8.74 -2.67 22.03
C SER A 29 8.03 -1.95 23.17
N ASP A 30 6.77 -2.29 23.46
CA ASP A 30 5.91 -1.60 24.44
C ASP A 30 5.91 -0.08 24.22
N SER A 31 5.53 0.33 23.01
CA SER A 31 5.63 1.72 22.55
C SER A 31 4.32 2.23 21.96
N ASP A 32 4.03 3.51 22.20
CA ASP A 32 2.93 4.21 21.51
C ASP A 32 3.24 4.36 20.02
N LEU A 33 2.27 4.06 19.16
CA LEU A 33 2.38 4.20 17.72
C LEU A 33 1.45 5.31 17.20
N SER A 34 2.05 6.34 16.62
CA SER A 34 1.36 7.39 15.87
C SER A 34 1.66 7.26 14.38
N ILE A 35 0.62 7.05 13.57
CA ILE A 35 0.73 6.89 12.12
C ILE A 35 0.18 8.13 11.44
N VAL A 36 0.98 8.75 10.56
CA VAL A 36 0.58 9.90 9.76
C VAL A 36 0.47 9.48 8.30
N TRP A 37 -0.75 9.53 7.77
CA TRP A 37 -1.04 9.11 6.40
C TRP A 37 -1.00 10.29 5.44
N PHE A 38 -0.01 10.31 4.57
CA PHE A 38 0.17 11.35 3.57
C PHE A 38 -0.48 10.97 2.24
N GLN A 39 -1.10 11.94 1.58
CA GLN A 39 -1.43 11.83 0.16
C GLN A 39 -0.21 12.21 -0.66
N ASP A 40 0.14 11.39 -1.64
CA ASP A 40 1.22 11.66 -2.57
C ASP A 40 0.94 11.04 -3.95
N TRP A 41 1.88 11.16 -4.88
CA TRP A 41 1.73 10.64 -6.24
C TRP A 41 1.48 9.13 -6.31
N ALA A 42 1.96 8.36 -5.32
CA ALA A 42 1.81 6.91 -5.30
C ALA A 42 0.44 6.46 -4.74
N LEU A 43 -0.19 7.31 -3.93
CA LEU A 43 -1.54 7.11 -3.40
C LEU A 43 -2.16 8.45 -3.05
N ASN A 44 -2.98 8.97 -3.93
CA ASN A 44 -3.67 10.26 -3.77
C ASN A 44 -5.05 10.09 -3.10
N ALA A 45 -5.11 9.30 -2.05
CA ALA A 45 -6.32 9.12 -1.25
C ALA A 45 -6.00 9.22 0.24
N PRO A 46 -6.79 9.97 1.03
CA PRO A 46 -6.68 9.96 2.48
C PRO A 46 -7.12 8.61 3.04
N PHE A 47 -6.62 8.26 4.22
CA PHE A 47 -7.00 7.02 4.89
C PHE A 47 -8.51 6.95 5.14
N SER A 48 -9.08 8.06 5.57
CA SER A 48 -10.50 8.20 5.91
C SER A 48 -11.48 7.97 4.75
N GLN A 49 -11.04 8.11 3.49
CA GLN A 49 -11.85 7.77 2.32
C GLN A 49 -11.80 6.27 1.96
N LEU A 50 -10.83 5.55 2.48
CA LEU A 50 -10.62 4.14 2.13
C LEU A 50 -11.06 3.20 3.24
N PHE A 51 -10.81 3.60 4.50
CA PHE A 51 -10.94 2.71 5.64
C PHE A 51 -11.62 3.38 6.83
N LYS A 52 -12.32 2.56 7.63
CA LYS A 52 -12.89 2.96 8.92
C LYS A 52 -11.78 3.35 9.90
N PRO A 53 -12.06 4.22 10.89
CA PRO A 53 -11.06 4.62 11.88
C PRO A 53 -10.44 3.41 12.58
N MET A 54 -9.12 3.44 12.73
CA MET A 54 -8.37 2.41 13.44
C MET A 54 -8.63 2.48 14.96
N ASP A 55 -8.65 1.33 15.64
CA ASP A 55 -8.76 1.29 17.10
C ASP A 55 -7.53 2.00 17.74
N ARG A 56 -7.79 3.05 18.50
CA ARG A 56 -6.76 3.85 19.18
C ARG A 56 -5.93 3.05 20.20
N LYS A 57 -6.43 1.91 20.67
CA LYS A 57 -5.66 1.00 21.52
C LYS A 57 -4.53 0.29 20.77
N ILE A 58 -4.64 0.21 19.44
CA ILE A 58 -3.62 -0.39 18.57
C ILE A 58 -2.64 0.68 18.10
N ALA A 59 -3.16 1.76 17.53
CA ALA A 59 -2.37 2.89 17.05
C ALA A 59 -3.24 4.14 16.87
N CYS A 60 -2.61 5.31 16.95
CA CYS A 60 -3.24 6.57 16.56
C CYS A 60 -2.93 6.86 15.09
N LEU A 61 -3.82 6.45 14.18
CA LEU A 61 -3.70 6.76 12.75
C LEU A 61 -4.56 7.97 12.40
N ARG A 62 -4.00 8.90 11.64
CA ARG A 62 -4.69 10.08 11.10
C ARG A 62 -4.15 10.49 9.74
N ASP A 63 -4.97 11.16 8.97
CA ASP A 63 -4.55 11.84 7.75
C ASP A 63 -3.62 13.02 8.07
N ALA A 64 -2.69 13.30 7.16
CA ALA A 64 -1.73 14.38 7.33
C ALA A 64 -2.39 15.76 7.19
N SER A 65 -2.16 16.64 8.16
CA SER A 65 -2.50 18.06 8.10
C SER A 65 -1.48 18.85 7.28
N GLN A 66 -1.79 20.10 6.96
CA GLN A 66 -0.83 20.98 6.26
C GLN A 66 0.49 21.15 7.04
N LEU A 67 0.41 21.20 8.36
CA LEU A 67 1.61 21.27 9.20
C LEU A 67 2.47 19.99 9.12
N ASP A 68 1.84 18.84 8.99
CA ASP A 68 2.55 17.58 8.84
C ASP A 68 3.38 17.53 7.55
N TYR A 69 2.86 18.10 6.44
CA TYR A 69 3.63 18.19 5.20
C TYR A 69 4.92 18.99 5.36
N ALA A 70 4.93 20.00 6.23
CA ALA A 70 6.12 20.78 6.52
C ALA A 70 7.07 20.10 7.51
N LEU A 71 6.56 19.33 8.47
CA LEU A 71 7.34 18.87 9.62
C LEU A 71 7.59 17.36 9.62
N LEU A 72 6.59 16.56 9.27
CA LEU A 72 6.61 15.10 9.39
C LEU A 72 6.69 14.35 8.06
N ASP A 73 6.57 15.04 6.92
CA ASP A 73 6.79 14.40 5.63
C ASP A 73 8.24 13.89 5.53
N ARG A 74 8.47 12.84 4.75
CA ARG A 74 9.82 12.34 4.50
C ARG A 74 10.66 13.42 3.78
N PRO A 75 11.95 13.59 4.15
CA PRO A 75 12.81 14.58 3.49
C PRO A 75 13.02 14.24 2.00
N ARG A 76 12.69 15.18 1.11
CA ARG A 76 12.79 15.05 -0.35
C ARG A 76 13.23 16.36 -0.98
N SER A 77 13.74 16.31 -2.21
CA SER A 77 14.11 17.53 -2.96
C SER A 77 12.94 18.49 -3.11
N ARG A 78 11.71 17.98 -3.36
CA ARG A 78 10.50 18.81 -3.54
C ARG A 78 10.08 19.58 -2.29
N ASN A 79 10.48 19.18 -1.09
CA ASN A 79 10.26 19.90 0.15
C ASN A 79 11.56 20.51 0.71
N PHE A 80 12.57 20.68 -0.15
CA PHE A 80 13.88 21.25 0.19
C PHE A 80 14.53 20.61 1.42
N HIS A 81 14.18 19.35 1.71
CA HIS A 81 14.61 18.64 2.92
C HIS A 81 14.28 19.38 4.22
N PHE A 82 13.36 20.35 4.20
CA PHE A 82 12.98 21.13 5.39
C PHE A 82 12.53 20.26 6.57
N PRO A 83 11.72 19.18 6.39
CA PRO A 83 11.33 18.31 7.48
C PRO A 83 12.51 17.66 8.22
N LEU A 84 13.67 17.49 7.55
CA LEU A 84 14.84 16.86 8.15
C LEU A 84 15.37 17.64 9.35
N LEU A 85 15.40 18.97 9.27
CA LEU A 85 15.85 19.83 10.37
C LEU A 85 14.93 19.66 11.58
N PHE A 86 13.62 19.72 11.36
CA PHE A 86 12.64 19.54 12.42
C PHE A 86 12.74 18.14 13.04
N GLN A 87 12.78 17.11 12.22
CA GLN A 87 12.81 15.71 12.68
C GLN A 87 14.06 15.42 13.52
N LYS A 88 15.22 15.97 13.14
CA LYS A 88 16.46 15.85 13.94
C LYS A 88 16.40 16.55 15.31
N LEU A 89 15.56 17.55 15.46
CA LEU A 89 15.37 18.25 16.74
C LEU A 89 14.39 17.53 17.66
N PHE A 90 13.33 16.93 17.11
CA PHE A 90 12.23 16.37 17.88
C PHE A 90 12.29 14.85 18.07
N PHE A 91 13.04 14.15 17.23
CA PHE A 91 13.21 12.69 17.35
C PHE A 91 14.67 12.37 17.67
N LYS A 92 14.85 11.48 18.63
CA LYS A 92 16.20 11.02 18.98
C LYS A 92 16.87 10.23 17.87
N SER A 93 16.06 9.53 17.06
CA SER A 93 16.54 8.79 15.89
C SER A 93 15.49 8.75 14.78
N CYS A 94 15.96 8.81 13.53
CA CYS A 94 15.11 8.81 12.34
C CYS A 94 15.58 7.75 11.35
N LEU A 95 14.66 6.93 10.86
CA LEU A 95 14.89 6.00 9.74
C LEU A 95 13.99 6.35 8.56
N TYR A 96 14.57 6.45 7.39
CA TYR A 96 13.87 6.80 6.15
C TYR A 96 13.81 5.61 5.20
N GLU A 97 12.86 5.62 4.29
CA GLU A 97 12.54 4.51 3.39
C GLU A 97 13.76 3.91 2.67
N ARG A 98 14.75 4.74 2.31
CA ARG A 98 15.96 4.27 1.59
C ARG A 98 16.88 3.41 2.45
N SER A 99 16.84 3.56 3.77
CA SER A 99 17.66 2.80 4.70
C SER A 99 17.02 1.50 5.16
N ILE A 100 15.69 1.36 5.02
CA ILE A 100 14.95 0.23 5.60
C ILE A 100 15.38 -1.10 4.99
N THR A 101 15.35 -1.25 3.66
CA THR A 101 15.75 -2.49 2.99
C THR A 101 17.21 -2.90 3.31
N PRO A 102 18.22 -2.00 3.25
CA PRO A 102 19.58 -2.33 3.70
C PRO A 102 19.66 -2.77 5.16
N LEU A 103 18.87 -2.17 6.05
CA LEU A 103 18.83 -2.56 7.47
C LEU A 103 18.21 -3.95 7.65
N CYS A 104 17.11 -4.25 6.96
CA CYS A 104 16.50 -5.58 6.97
C CYS A 104 17.48 -6.66 6.50
N ASN A 105 18.22 -6.40 5.43
CA ASN A 105 19.24 -7.33 4.91
C ASN A 105 20.40 -7.58 5.89
N ARG A 106 20.62 -6.66 6.83
CA ARG A 106 21.63 -6.80 7.90
C ARG A 106 21.04 -7.31 9.20
N HIS A 107 19.80 -7.77 9.23
CA HIS A 107 19.10 -8.23 10.43
C HIS A 107 19.09 -7.19 11.56
N PHE A 108 18.86 -5.92 11.21
CA PHE A 108 18.84 -4.83 12.16
C PHE A 108 17.75 -5.02 13.23
N ASP A 109 18.12 -4.80 14.50
CA ASP A 109 17.19 -4.92 15.62
C ASP A 109 16.38 -3.63 15.81
N PHE A 110 15.20 -3.58 15.15
CA PHE A 110 14.28 -2.46 15.25
C PHE A 110 13.68 -2.29 16.66
N GLU A 111 13.50 -3.38 17.40
CA GLU A 111 12.94 -3.32 18.77
C GLU A 111 13.93 -2.62 19.71
N ARG A 112 15.19 -3.03 19.67
CA ARG A 112 16.25 -2.40 20.41
C ARG A 112 16.39 -0.93 20.03
N TRP A 113 16.38 -0.61 18.75
CA TRP A 113 16.46 0.75 18.23
C TRP A 113 15.35 1.66 18.79
N VAL A 114 14.10 1.17 18.86
CA VAL A 114 12.97 1.92 19.45
C VAL A 114 13.18 2.11 20.95
N LYS A 115 13.56 1.06 21.69
CA LYS A 115 13.79 1.13 23.14
C LYS A 115 14.89 2.13 23.50
N GLU A 116 16.01 2.12 22.80
CA GLU A 116 17.12 3.06 23.01
C GLU A 116 16.77 4.48 22.55
N GLY A 117 15.95 4.62 21.50
CA GLY A 117 15.55 5.89 20.95
C GLY A 117 14.51 6.65 21.77
N SER A 118 13.61 5.94 22.48
CA SER A 118 12.49 6.49 23.27
C SER A 118 11.46 7.28 22.47
N CYS A 119 11.90 8.17 21.56
CA CYS A 119 11.05 8.94 20.62
C CYS A 119 11.69 8.88 19.24
N VAL A 120 11.12 8.08 18.34
CA VAL A 120 11.71 7.80 17.04
C VAL A 120 10.76 8.11 15.90
N TYR A 121 11.33 8.47 14.74
CA TYR A 121 10.63 8.66 13.49
C TYR A 121 11.02 7.58 12.48
N MET A 122 10.05 7.03 11.77
CA MET A 122 10.30 6.04 10.73
C MET A 122 9.37 6.23 9.54
N ALA A 123 9.93 6.22 8.33
CA ALA A 123 9.16 6.16 7.09
C ALA A 123 9.52 4.88 6.31
N SER A 124 8.51 4.10 5.86
CA SER A 124 8.75 2.87 5.11
C SER A 124 7.71 2.62 4.03
N TYR A 125 8.16 2.07 2.90
CA TYR A 125 7.31 1.56 1.80
C TYR A 125 7.19 0.03 1.81
N THR A 126 7.82 -0.65 2.76
CA THR A 126 7.81 -2.11 2.84
C THR A 126 7.67 -2.58 4.29
N ALA A 127 7.26 -3.82 4.46
CA ALA A 127 7.40 -4.49 5.74
C ALA A 127 8.90 -4.63 6.09
N PHE A 128 9.23 -4.36 7.34
CA PHE A 128 10.62 -4.37 7.83
C PHE A 128 10.84 -5.41 8.94
N GLN A 129 9.78 -6.07 9.37
CA GLN A 129 9.81 -7.25 10.23
C GLN A 129 8.58 -8.13 9.96
N PRO A 130 8.61 -9.41 10.35
CA PRO A 130 7.47 -10.31 10.25
C PRO A 130 6.27 -9.78 11.05
N TYR A 131 5.09 -9.94 10.49
CA TYR A 131 3.81 -9.60 11.12
C TYR A 131 2.77 -10.68 10.82
N ASP A 132 1.73 -10.78 11.64
CA ASP A 132 0.59 -11.65 11.37
C ASP A 132 -0.32 -10.99 10.32
N TYR A 133 -0.69 -11.73 9.28
CA TYR A 133 -1.59 -11.25 8.23
C TYR A 133 -2.97 -10.86 8.74
N VAL A 134 -3.39 -11.37 9.88
CA VAL A 134 -4.63 -10.94 10.54
C VAL A 134 -4.66 -9.43 10.78
N TRP A 135 -3.52 -8.77 10.94
CA TRP A 135 -3.45 -7.32 11.06
C TRP A 135 -4.00 -6.61 9.83
N ILE A 136 -3.82 -7.16 8.62
CA ILE A 136 -4.31 -6.51 7.40
C ILE A 136 -5.83 -6.37 7.44
N SER A 137 -6.57 -7.42 7.76
CA SER A 137 -8.04 -7.39 7.83
C SER A 137 -8.58 -6.59 9.03
N ARG A 138 -7.84 -6.56 10.14
CA ARG A 138 -8.26 -5.84 11.34
C ARG A 138 -8.03 -4.34 11.28
N LEU A 139 -6.95 -3.91 10.64
CA LEU A 139 -6.54 -2.50 10.59
C LEU A 139 -7.15 -1.75 9.40
N PHE A 140 -7.45 -2.48 8.32
CA PHE A 140 -7.85 -1.88 7.05
C PHE A 140 -9.26 -2.34 6.67
N VAL A 141 -10.23 -2.05 7.54
CA VAL A 141 -11.66 -2.30 7.28
C VAL A 141 -12.16 -1.22 6.32
N PRO A 142 -12.58 -1.55 5.09
CA PRO A 142 -13.04 -0.56 4.13
C PRO A 142 -14.26 0.22 4.67
N VAL A 143 -14.41 1.47 4.21
CA VAL A 143 -15.64 2.23 4.42
C VAL A 143 -16.79 1.64 3.61
N GLU A 144 -18.01 1.99 3.95
CA GLU A 144 -19.21 1.41 3.32
C GLU A 144 -19.28 1.73 1.82
N GLU A 145 -18.92 2.94 1.44
CA GLU A 145 -18.91 3.38 0.04
C GLU A 145 -17.97 2.53 -0.84
N VAL A 146 -16.81 2.14 -0.29
CA VAL A 146 -15.86 1.26 -0.99
C VAL A 146 -16.44 -0.16 -1.08
N MET A 147 -17.08 -0.65 -0.02
CA MET A 147 -17.69 -1.98 -0.01
C MET A 147 -18.87 -2.07 -0.98
N GLU A 148 -19.74 -1.07 -1.03
CA GLU A 148 -20.85 -1.00 -1.97
C GLU A 148 -20.37 -1.06 -3.42
N GLU A 149 -19.29 -0.31 -3.75
CA GLU A 149 -18.69 -0.35 -5.08
C GLU A 149 -18.11 -1.73 -5.43
N VAL A 150 -17.43 -2.37 -4.47
CA VAL A 150 -16.93 -3.75 -4.63
C VAL A 150 -18.07 -4.72 -4.86
N GLU A 151 -19.13 -4.67 -4.05
CA GLU A 151 -20.30 -5.55 -4.17
C GLU A 151 -21.01 -5.34 -5.51
N ASN A 152 -21.16 -4.08 -5.96
CA ASN A 152 -21.76 -3.77 -7.26
C ASN A 152 -20.96 -4.39 -8.42
N ARG A 153 -19.64 -4.34 -8.36
CA ARG A 153 -18.78 -4.97 -9.37
C ARG A 153 -18.84 -6.49 -9.33
N CYS A 154 -18.89 -7.06 -8.12
CA CYS A 154 -18.93 -8.51 -7.93
C CYS A 154 -20.29 -9.14 -8.26
N ARG A 155 -21.38 -8.37 -8.38
CA ARG A 155 -22.72 -8.90 -8.72
C ARG A 155 -22.76 -9.71 -10.01
N ASN A 156 -21.91 -9.36 -10.96
CA ASN A 156 -21.84 -10.01 -12.26
C ASN A 156 -20.75 -11.09 -12.33
N PHE A 157 -20.14 -11.45 -11.20
CA PHE A 157 -19.14 -12.51 -11.18
C PHE A 157 -19.82 -13.87 -11.30
N SER A 158 -19.23 -14.74 -12.11
CA SER A 158 -19.63 -16.13 -12.28
C SER A 158 -18.56 -17.06 -11.73
N ASP A 159 -18.93 -18.32 -11.53
CA ASP A 159 -17.99 -19.35 -11.04
C ASP A 159 -16.84 -19.61 -12.04
N THR A 160 -17.03 -19.27 -13.32
CA THR A 160 -16.03 -19.42 -14.38
C THR A 160 -15.32 -18.10 -14.71
N MET A 161 -15.43 -17.07 -13.87
CA MET A 161 -14.81 -15.77 -14.14
C MET A 161 -13.31 -15.80 -13.87
N ILE A 162 -12.53 -15.35 -14.84
CA ILE A 162 -11.07 -15.21 -14.73
C ILE A 162 -10.72 -13.76 -14.34
N GLY A 163 -10.01 -13.58 -13.23
CA GLY A 163 -9.42 -12.29 -12.87
C GLY A 163 -8.10 -12.06 -13.61
N MET A 164 -8.02 -10.95 -14.35
CA MET A 164 -6.84 -10.56 -15.10
C MET A 164 -6.34 -9.19 -14.66
N HIS A 165 -5.05 -9.08 -14.31
CA HIS A 165 -4.42 -7.80 -13.97
C HIS A 165 -3.30 -7.45 -14.95
N ILE A 166 -3.48 -6.37 -15.71
CA ILE A 166 -2.54 -5.91 -16.74
C ILE A 166 -2.06 -4.50 -16.39
N ARG A 167 -0.77 -4.33 -16.09
CA ARG A 167 -0.14 -3.06 -15.76
C ARG A 167 0.77 -2.59 -16.89
N ARG A 168 0.50 -1.37 -17.44
CA ARG A 168 1.17 -0.86 -18.66
C ARG A 168 1.74 0.55 -18.53
N THR A 169 1.47 1.30 -17.45
CA THR A 169 1.83 2.72 -17.42
C THR A 169 3.16 3.01 -16.73
N ASP A 170 3.49 2.40 -15.62
CA ASP A 170 4.60 2.84 -14.76
C ASP A 170 5.66 1.76 -14.45
N ASN A 171 5.38 0.49 -14.75
CA ASN A 171 6.28 -0.61 -14.44
C ASN A 171 6.89 -1.24 -15.69
N LEU A 172 7.98 -0.65 -16.20
CA LEU A 172 8.68 -1.15 -17.39
C LEU A 172 9.17 -2.61 -17.27
N ALA A 173 9.51 -3.06 -16.06
CA ALA A 173 9.93 -4.45 -15.84
C ALA A 173 8.74 -5.39 -16.04
N SER A 174 7.57 -5.05 -15.49
CA SER A 174 6.32 -5.82 -15.69
C SER A 174 5.94 -5.88 -17.18
N ILE A 175 6.01 -4.75 -17.88
CA ILE A 175 5.69 -4.66 -19.32
C ILE A 175 6.59 -5.59 -20.15
N ARG A 176 7.89 -5.62 -19.86
CA ARG A 176 8.86 -6.46 -20.58
C ARG A 176 8.72 -7.95 -20.27
N GLN A 177 8.44 -8.30 -19.00
CA GLN A 177 8.34 -9.69 -18.56
C GLN A 177 6.99 -10.33 -18.90
N SER A 178 5.94 -9.52 -19.05
CA SER A 178 4.59 -9.98 -19.36
C SER A 178 4.02 -9.19 -20.55
N PRO A 179 4.51 -9.44 -21.78
CA PRO A 179 3.96 -8.81 -22.99
C PRO A 179 2.49 -9.13 -23.15
N ILE A 180 1.72 -8.25 -23.84
CA ILE A 180 0.28 -8.36 -23.93
C ILE A 180 -0.16 -9.64 -24.65
N GLU A 181 0.66 -10.13 -25.56
CA GLU A 181 0.44 -11.34 -26.34
C GLU A 181 0.29 -12.59 -25.46
N LEU A 182 1.00 -12.65 -24.31
CA LEU A 182 0.85 -13.76 -23.38
C LEU A 182 -0.54 -13.80 -22.74
N PHE A 183 -1.12 -12.63 -22.46
CA PHE A 183 -2.49 -12.53 -21.95
C PHE A 183 -3.50 -12.96 -23.00
N TYR A 184 -3.34 -12.54 -24.27
CA TYR A 184 -4.21 -12.98 -25.36
C TYR A 184 -4.13 -14.49 -25.56
N GLN A 185 -2.90 -15.03 -25.62
CA GLN A 185 -2.71 -16.48 -25.79
C GLN A 185 -3.42 -17.26 -24.66
N LYS A 186 -3.22 -16.83 -23.40
CA LYS A 186 -3.82 -17.54 -22.27
C LYS A 186 -5.35 -17.46 -22.29
N LEU A 187 -5.91 -16.30 -22.62
CA LEU A 187 -7.35 -16.14 -22.73
C LEU A 187 -7.94 -16.97 -23.88
N ASP A 188 -7.28 -16.97 -25.05
CA ASP A 188 -7.72 -17.76 -26.19
C ASP A 188 -7.72 -19.29 -25.88
N GLU A 189 -6.79 -19.75 -25.02
CA GLU A 189 -6.77 -21.12 -24.50
C GLU A 189 -7.96 -21.40 -23.58
N GLU A 190 -8.20 -20.56 -22.58
CA GLU A 190 -9.30 -20.73 -21.61
C GLU A 190 -10.68 -20.66 -22.31
N ILE A 191 -10.86 -19.75 -23.27
CA ILE A 191 -12.12 -19.62 -24.04
C ILE A 191 -12.36 -20.84 -24.93
N LYS A 192 -11.30 -21.52 -25.43
CA LYS A 192 -11.45 -22.77 -26.17
C LYS A 192 -11.92 -23.93 -25.30
N GLU A 193 -11.50 -23.96 -24.03
CA GLU A 193 -11.89 -24.98 -23.06
C GLU A 193 -13.30 -24.76 -22.53
N ASP A 194 -13.68 -23.49 -22.27
CA ASP A 194 -15.02 -23.10 -21.81
C ASP A 194 -15.47 -21.82 -22.52
N ASP A 195 -16.45 -21.92 -23.37
CA ASP A 195 -17.02 -20.80 -24.11
C ASP A 195 -17.84 -19.84 -23.24
N LYS A 196 -18.09 -20.17 -21.97
CA LYS A 196 -18.80 -19.33 -21.00
C LYS A 196 -17.88 -18.49 -20.14
N VAL A 197 -16.57 -18.62 -20.31
CA VAL A 197 -15.58 -17.84 -19.55
C VAL A 197 -15.85 -16.35 -19.65
N ALA A 198 -16.00 -15.71 -18.51
CA ALA A 198 -16.06 -14.26 -18.34
C ALA A 198 -14.72 -13.76 -17.76
N ILE A 199 -14.37 -12.52 -18.05
CA ILE A 199 -13.06 -11.95 -17.71
C ILE A 199 -13.26 -10.66 -16.94
N TYR A 200 -12.80 -10.60 -15.67
CA TYR A 200 -12.70 -9.37 -14.93
C TYR A 200 -11.33 -8.75 -15.16
N LEU A 201 -11.29 -7.64 -15.91
CA LEU A 201 -10.06 -6.94 -16.28
C LEU A 201 -9.77 -5.77 -15.33
N ALA A 202 -8.67 -5.85 -14.63
CA ALA A 202 -8.09 -4.73 -13.90
C ALA A 202 -6.86 -4.23 -14.67
N THR A 203 -6.87 -2.99 -15.15
CA THR A 203 -5.75 -2.38 -15.88
C THR A 203 -5.65 -0.89 -15.59
N ASP A 204 -4.42 -0.37 -15.68
CA ASP A 204 -4.08 1.05 -15.61
C ASP A 204 -4.00 1.72 -17.01
N SER A 205 -4.37 1.01 -18.08
CA SER A 205 -4.32 1.46 -19.46
C SER A 205 -5.69 1.42 -20.13
N GLU A 206 -6.23 2.57 -20.50
CA GLU A 206 -7.48 2.67 -21.27
C GLU A 206 -7.35 2.07 -22.68
N GLU A 207 -6.14 2.06 -23.26
CA GLU A 207 -5.88 1.41 -24.54
C GLU A 207 -6.08 -0.11 -24.45
N VAL A 208 -5.44 -0.75 -23.46
CA VAL A 208 -5.60 -2.19 -23.20
C VAL A 208 -7.06 -2.54 -22.92
N LYS A 209 -7.76 -1.70 -22.18
CA LYS A 209 -9.21 -1.90 -21.91
C LYS A 209 -10.03 -1.90 -23.18
N ARG A 210 -9.76 -0.95 -24.08
CA ARG A 210 -10.42 -0.87 -25.41
C ARG A 210 -10.10 -2.10 -26.26
N GLU A 211 -8.82 -2.45 -26.43
CA GLU A 211 -8.38 -3.59 -27.24
C GLU A 211 -8.99 -4.92 -26.75
N MET A 212 -9.02 -5.13 -25.43
CA MET A 212 -9.62 -6.31 -24.82
C MET A 212 -11.12 -6.38 -25.11
N LYS A 213 -11.84 -5.25 -25.00
CA LYS A 213 -13.26 -5.20 -25.33
C LYS A 213 -13.54 -5.42 -26.83
N GLU A 214 -12.70 -4.88 -27.70
CA GLU A 214 -12.81 -5.10 -29.15
C GLU A 214 -12.60 -6.60 -29.52
N ARG A 215 -11.64 -7.27 -28.84
CA ARG A 215 -11.30 -8.67 -29.13
C ARG A 215 -12.27 -9.68 -28.52
N TYR A 216 -12.71 -9.45 -27.28
CA TYR A 216 -13.46 -10.43 -26.49
C TYR A 216 -14.91 -10.02 -26.18
N GLY A 217 -15.31 -8.82 -26.58
CA GLY A 217 -16.68 -8.34 -26.49
C GLY A 217 -17.25 -8.31 -25.08
N ASP A 218 -18.46 -8.83 -24.94
CA ASP A 218 -19.24 -8.83 -23.68
C ASP A 218 -18.65 -9.75 -22.59
N ARG A 219 -17.61 -10.51 -22.89
CA ARG A 219 -16.88 -11.30 -21.89
C ARG A 219 -16.06 -10.44 -20.94
N ILE A 220 -15.74 -9.18 -21.31
CA ILE A 220 -14.89 -8.29 -20.54
C ILE A 220 -15.71 -7.42 -19.58
N PHE A 221 -15.49 -7.63 -18.30
CA PHE A 221 -15.97 -6.81 -17.20
C PHE A 221 -14.81 -5.98 -16.64
N CYS A 222 -15.02 -4.68 -16.34
CA CYS A 222 -13.97 -3.80 -15.80
C CYS A 222 -14.56 -2.60 -15.00
#